data_f1e48311161db37944a8f98e2e3d3d4f
#
_entry.id   f1e48311161db37944a8f98e2e3d3d4f
#
_cell.length_a   1.000
_cell.length_b   1.000
_cell.length_c   1.000
_cell.angle_alpha   90.00
_cell.angle_beta   90.00
_cell.angle_gamma   90.00
#
_symmetry.space_group_name_H-M   'P 1'
#
loop_
_entity.id
_entity.type
_entity.pdbx_description
1 polymer ?
#
loop_
_entity_poly.entity_id
_entity_poly.type
_entity_poly.pdbx_seq_one_letter_code
_entity_poly.pdbx_strand_id
1 'polypeptide(L)'
;GCPQIAKTVEKWQTFRKVPCWSHFLQPEQRCRSPLPLSVDVPYVDGYPSPAHPELLDVLIETPGLKRSTKEHHLSYLSFAPPELSFDKFQADEQGWVDTIKSVNSGGMVRISTMDWLGQSQYASETVFWPSLSSAISEVIFSKNATVRLLVAYWTHFIPSTEKYLKSLLYSNILCTSSKYNHCGGKVEVKYYLVPGYNETGPALAHGAPTGNRYPDFTRVNHGKYAVSDVRANIGTSNLIWDYFYTTAGVSFGTYDPSIVSQLQDVFDADWDSPYTMPVKPLEASR
;
A
#
# COMPACT_ATOMS: atom_id res chain seq x y z
N GLY A 1 -6.06 -22.16 -19.12
CA GLY A 1 -5.48 -20.93 -18.57
C GLY A 1 -6.02 -19.70 -19.29
N CYS A 2 -6.23 -18.61 -18.57
CA CYS A 2 -6.72 -17.36 -19.15
C CYS A 2 -5.64 -16.76 -20.07
N PRO A 3 -5.92 -16.46 -21.36
CA PRO A 3 -4.92 -15.92 -22.28
C PRO A 3 -4.31 -14.59 -21.82
N GLN A 4 -5.06 -13.79 -21.06
CA GLN A 4 -4.60 -12.52 -20.52
C GLN A 4 -3.50 -12.72 -19.47
N ILE A 5 -3.64 -13.71 -18.58
CA ILE A 5 -2.64 -14.03 -17.57
C ILE A 5 -1.31 -14.39 -18.22
N ALA A 6 -1.36 -15.26 -19.24
CA ALA A 6 -0.16 -15.63 -19.97
C ALA A 6 0.55 -14.41 -20.56
N LYS A 7 -0.20 -13.45 -21.11
CA LYS A 7 0.35 -12.20 -21.64
C LYS A 7 0.96 -11.31 -20.56
N THR A 8 0.34 -11.20 -19.39
CA THR A 8 0.90 -10.40 -18.28
C THR A 8 2.17 -11.04 -17.74
N VAL A 9 2.19 -12.35 -17.54
CA VAL A 9 3.40 -13.06 -17.12
C VAL A 9 4.52 -12.91 -18.17
N GLU A 10 4.19 -13.01 -19.45
CA GLU A 10 5.13 -12.78 -20.55
C GLU A 10 5.67 -11.34 -20.57
N LYS A 11 4.82 -10.35 -20.39
CA LYS A 11 5.22 -8.94 -20.25
C LYS A 11 6.16 -8.76 -19.07
N TRP A 12 5.85 -9.36 -17.92
CA TRP A 12 6.69 -9.28 -16.73
C TRP A 12 8.05 -9.93 -16.93
N GLN A 13 8.10 -11.08 -17.61
CA GLN A 13 9.35 -11.73 -18.01
C GLN A 13 10.14 -10.89 -19.01
N THR A 14 9.46 -10.21 -19.94
CA THR A 14 10.08 -9.33 -20.93
C THR A 14 10.62 -8.06 -20.26
N PHE A 15 9.89 -7.48 -19.33
CA PHE A 15 10.34 -6.35 -18.51
C PHE A 15 11.62 -6.69 -17.74
N ARG A 16 11.74 -7.89 -17.20
CA ARG A 16 12.96 -8.39 -16.56
C ARG A 16 14.13 -8.61 -17.53
N LYS A 17 13.84 -8.80 -18.81
CA LYS A 17 14.85 -8.97 -19.88
C LYS A 17 15.32 -7.64 -20.47
N VAL A 18 14.54 -6.58 -20.37
CA VAL A 18 15.00 -5.23 -20.72
C VAL A 18 16.15 -4.91 -19.75
N PRO A 19 17.30 -4.36 -20.26
CA PRO A 19 18.48 -4.18 -19.43
C PRO A 19 18.05 -3.45 -18.15
N CYS A 20 18.14 -4.21 -17.10
CA CYS A 20 17.68 -3.81 -15.78
C CYS A 20 18.20 -2.43 -15.49
N TRP A 21 17.46 -1.68 -14.77
CA TRP A 21 17.74 -0.46 -14.05
C TRP A 21 19.17 -0.33 -13.46
N SER A 22 20.03 -1.28 -13.76
CA SER A 22 21.41 -1.36 -13.33
C SER A 22 22.35 -0.72 -14.34
N HIS A 23 22.23 0.58 -14.53
CA HIS A 23 23.41 1.35 -14.98
C HIS A 23 24.58 1.21 -13.99
N PHE A 24 24.33 0.62 -12.83
CA PHE A 24 25.27 0.44 -11.73
C PHE A 24 25.86 -0.98 -11.59
N LEU A 25 25.31 -1.98 -12.31
CA LEU A 25 25.82 -3.33 -12.26
C LEU A 25 26.79 -3.61 -13.41
N GLN A 26 27.86 -4.34 -13.11
CA GLN A 26 28.82 -4.78 -14.11
C GLN A 26 28.10 -5.56 -15.23
N PRO A 27 28.58 -5.48 -16.50
CA PRO A 27 27.94 -6.11 -17.66
C PRO A 27 27.65 -7.60 -17.48
N GLU A 28 28.51 -8.32 -16.78
CA GLU A 28 28.39 -9.75 -16.48
C GLU A 28 27.31 -10.08 -15.43
N GLN A 29 26.84 -9.08 -14.71
CA GLN A 29 25.74 -9.21 -13.72
C GLN A 29 24.38 -8.88 -14.31
N ARG A 30 24.33 -8.51 -15.61
CA ARG A 30 23.09 -8.19 -16.28
C ARG A 30 22.26 -9.46 -16.45
N CYS A 31 21.17 -9.48 -15.74
CA CYS A 31 20.00 -10.35 -15.89
C CYS A 31 20.30 -11.73 -16.48
N ARG A 32 20.79 -12.64 -15.69
CA ARG A 32 20.70 -14.08 -16.01
C ARG A 32 19.21 -14.45 -16.10
N SER A 33 18.92 -15.44 -16.95
CA SER A 33 17.59 -15.94 -17.25
C SER A 33 16.61 -15.88 -16.09
N PRO A 34 15.35 -15.44 -16.32
CA PRO A 34 14.34 -15.43 -15.28
C PRO A 34 14.22 -16.83 -14.68
N LEU A 35 14.04 -16.89 -13.37
CA LEU A 35 13.66 -18.13 -12.71
C LEU A 35 12.41 -18.66 -13.41
N PRO A 36 12.35 -19.97 -13.73
CA PRO A 36 11.14 -20.56 -14.25
C PRO A 36 10.03 -20.30 -13.23
N LEU A 37 9.03 -19.55 -13.62
CA LEU A 37 7.79 -19.44 -12.87
C LEU A 37 7.06 -20.78 -13.04
N SER A 38 7.08 -21.58 -12.00
CA SER A 38 6.15 -22.68 -11.87
C SER A 38 4.78 -22.09 -11.61
N VAL A 39 3.90 -22.13 -12.60
CA VAL A 39 2.58 -21.53 -12.51
C VAL A 39 1.56 -22.63 -12.31
N ASP A 40 1.50 -23.16 -11.10
CA ASP A 40 0.40 -24.06 -10.70
C ASP A 40 -0.77 -23.30 -10.05
N VAL A 41 -0.65 -21.97 -9.94
CA VAL A 41 -1.66 -21.11 -9.34
C VAL A 41 -2.29 -20.27 -10.45
N PRO A 42 -3.62 -20.24 -10.56
CA PRO A 42 -4.29 -19.35 -11.48
C PRO A 42 -4.11 -17.88 -11.05
N TYR A 43 -3.63 -17.04 -11.94
CA TYR A 43 -3.51 -15.60 -11.73
C TYR A 43 -4.64 -14.87 -12.41
N VAL A 44 -5.04 -13.75 -11.84
CA VAL A 44 -5.87 -12.77 -12.54
C VAL A 44 -4.96 -11.73 -13.17
N ASP A 45 -5.20 -11.42 -14.43
CA ASP A 45 -4.45 -10.45 -15.18
C ASP A 45 -4.83 -9.02 -14.76
N GLY A 46 -4.01 -8.45 -13.94
CA GLY A 46 -4.19 -7.11 -13.46
C GLY A 46 -5.43 -6.90 -12.58
N TYR A 47 -5.61 -5.70 -12.12
CA TYR A 47 -6.85 -5.33 -11.47
C TYR A 47 -7.95 -5.26 -12.53
N PRO A 48 -9.11 -5.88 -12.29
CA PRO A 48 -10.15 -5.89 -13.29
C PRO A 48 -10.57 -4.47 -13.64
N SER A 49 -10.52 -4.13 -14.91
CA SER A 49 -11.17 -2.95 -15.43
C SER A 49 -12.65 -2.98 -15.02
N PRO A 50 -13.30 -1.84 -14.76
CA PRO A 50 -14.75 -1.80 -14.52
C PRO A 50 -15.56 -2.50 -15.61
N ALA A 51 -15.02 -2.61 -16.83
CA ALA A 51 -15.64 -3.30 -17.96
C ALA A 51 -15.44 -4.81 -17.93
N HIS A 52 -14.45 -5.33 -17.20
CA HIS A 52 -14.10 -6.75 -17.19
C HIS A 52 -13.63 -7.18 -15.80
N PRO A 53 -14.54 -7.41 -14.87
CA PRO A 53 -14.21 -7.94 -13.55
C PRO A 53 -13.93 -9.45 -13.66
N GLU A 54 -12.84 -9.83 -14.33
CA GLU A 54 -12.37 -11.21 -14.35
C GLU A 54 -11.63 -11.49 -13.05
N LEU A 55 -12.36 -11.53 -11.96
CA LEU A 55 -11.84 -12.00 -10.68
C LEU A 55 -11.78 -13.52 -10.72
N LEU A 56 -10.62 -14.08 -10.42
CA LEU A 56 -10.48 -15.50 -10.17
C LEU A 56 -10.87 -15.80 -8.73
N ASP A 57 -11.64 -16.84 -8.61
CA ASP A 57 -11.90 -17.47 -7.34
C ASP A 57 -10.64 -18.24 -6.93
N VAL A 58 -9.88 -17.70 -6.02
CA VAL A 58 -8.67 -18.33 -5.51
C VAL A 58 -8.97 -19.04 -4.21
N LEU A 59 -8.75 -20.34 -4.19
CA LEU A 59 -8.81 -21.11 -2.95
C LEU A 59 -7.59 -20.76 -2.09
N ILE A 60 -7.80 -19.95 -1.07
CA ILE A 60 -6.74 -19.61 -0.11
C ILE A 60 -6.80 -20.63 1.03
N GLU A 61 -5.86 -21.58 1.04
CA GLU A 61 -5.64 -22.42 2.19
C GLU A 61 -4.70 -21.70 3.16
N THR A 62 -5.24 -21.23 4.26
CA THR A 62 -4.41 -20.66 5.34
C THR A 62 -4.00 -21.78 6.28
N PRO A 63 -2.68 -22.11 6.38
CA PRO A 63 -2.21 -23.14 7.30
C PRO A 63 -2.60 -22.79 8.75
N GLY A 64 -3.28 -23.70 9.42
CA GLY A 64 -3.65 -23.55 10.84
C GLY A 64 -5.07 -23.08 11.11
N LEU A 65 -5.82 -22.58 10.15
CA LEU A 65 -7.26 -22.35 10.31
C LEU A 65 -8.03 -23.66 10.06
N LYS A 66 -8.70 -24.16 11.11
CA LYS A 66 -9.67 -25.24 10.97
C LYS A 66 -10.90 -24.69 10.26
N ARG A 67 -10.91 -24.69 8.96
CA ARG A 67 -12.10 -24.38 8.16
C ARG A 67 -12.92 -25.66 7.94
N SER A 68 -14.18 -25.59 8.32
CA SER A 68 -15.13 -26.69 8.08
C SER A 68 -15.79 -26.64 6.72
N THR A 69 -15.63 -25.55 5.95
CA THR A 69 -16.21 -25.35 4.62
C THR A 69 -15.17 -24.78 3.67
N LYS A 70 -15.13 -25.29 2.44
CA LYS A 70 -14.36 -24.69 1.34
C LYS A 70 -15.17 -23.52 0.78
N GLU A 71 -14.95 -22.34 1.31
CA GLU A 71 -15.53 -21.13 0.76
C GLU A 71 -14.55 -20.50 -0.23
N HIS A 72 -15.07 -20.14 -1.40
CA HIS A 72 -14.34 -19.45 -2.44
C HIS A 72 -14.58 -17.94 -2.29
N HIS A 73 -13.51 -17.17 -2.23
CA HIS A 73 -13.57 -15.72 -2.14
C HIS A 73 -12.85 -15.10 -3.31
N LEU A 74 -13.43 -14.04 -3.85
CA LEU A 74 -12.81 -13.29 -4.93
C LEU A 74 -11.46 -12.72 -4.48
N SER A 75 -10.44 -12.94 -5.30
CA SER A 75 -9.10 -12.41 -5.08
C SER A 75 -8.48 -12.05 -6.42
N TYR A 76 -7.49 -11.17 -6.40
CA TYR A 76 -6.82 -10.69 -7.60
C TYR A 76 -5.36 -10.37 -7.34
N LEU A 77 -4.58 -10.32 -8.40
CA LEU A 77 -3.24 -9.76 -8.42
C LEU A 77 -3.23 -8.52 -9.31
N SER A 78 -2.61 -7.47 -8.85
CA SER A 78 -2.37 -6.26 -9.62
C SER A 78 -0.89 -5.96 -9.71
N PHE A 79 -0.49 -5.30 -10.79
CA PHE A 79 0.91 -5.05 -11.11
C PHE A 79 1.14 -3.56 -11.40
N ALA A 80 2.31 -3.08 -11.00
CA ALA A 80 2.88 -1.80 -11.37
C ALA A 80 4.21 -2.02 -12.09
N PRO A 81 4.67 -1.15 -13.00
CA PRO A 81 3.95 -0.02 -13.57
C PRO A 81 2.90 -0.46 -14.62
N PRO A 82 2.16 0.49 -15.25
CA PRO A 82 1.11 0.18 -16.24
C PRO A 82 1.54 -0.71 -17.38
N GLU A 83 2.82 -0.66 -17.76
CA GLU A 83 3.40 -1.48 -18.82
C GLU A 83 3.34 -2.99 -18.50
N LEU A 84 3.22 -3.35 -17.23
CA LEU A 84 3.08 -4.74 -16.79
C LEU A 84 1.62 -5.20 -16.77
N SER A 85 0.68 -4.27 -16.85
CA SER A 85 -0.75 -4.55 -16.87
C SER A 85 -1.30 -4.64 -18.28
N PHE A 86 -2.49 -5.25 -18.40
CA PHE A 86 -3.22 -5.30 -19.66
C PHE A 86 -3.63 -3.88 -20.08
N ASP A 87 -3.49 -3.56 -21.37
CA ASP A 87 -3.78 -2.24 -21.95
C ASP A 87 -3.16 -1.04 -21.21
N LYS A 88 -2.04 -1.26 -20.52
CA LYS A 88 -1.37 -0.22 -19.72
C LYS A 88 -2.28 0.40 -18.65
N PHE A 89 -3.19 -0.38 -18.12
CA PHE A 89 -4.08 0.05 -17.05
C PHE A 89 -3.31 0.14 -15.72
N GLN A 90 -3.60 1.16 -14.92
CA GLN A 90 -3.01 1.36 -13.59
C GLN A 90 -3.64 0.42 -12.56
N ALA A 91 -3.40 -0.87 -12.73
CA ALA A 91 -4.04 -1.92 -11.94
C ALA A 91 -3.71 -1.83 -10.45
N ASP A 92 -2.46 -1.58 -10.11
CA ASP A 92 -2.02 -1.54 -8.70
C ASP A 92 -2.65 -0.33 -7.99
N GLU A 93 -2.53 0.86 -8.54
CA GLU A 93 -3.16 2.07 -7.98
C GLU A 93 -4.67 1.89 -7.81
N GLN A 94 -5.34 1.35 -8.84
CA GLN A 94 -6.78 1.13 -8.79
C GLN A 94 -7.16 0.14 -7.68
N GLY A 95 -6.35 -0.89 -7.45
CA GLY A 95 -6.55 -1.84 -6.36
C GLY A 95 -6.56 -1.17 -4.99
N TRP A 96 -5.68 -0.21 -4.76
CA TRP A 96 -5.64 0.59 -3.54
C TRP A 96 -6.85 1.53 -3.42
N VAL A 97 -7.14 2.27 -4.49
CA VAL A 97 -8.29 3.20 -4.56
C VAL A 97 -9.59 2.47 -4.27
N ASP A 98 -9.82 1.33 -4.92
CA ASP A 98 -11.04 0.56 -4.73
C ASP A 98 -11.13 -0.09 -3.34
N THR A 99 -10.00 -0.46 -2.76
CA THR A 99 -10.00 -0.97 -1.38
C THR A 99 -10.42 0.12 -0.41
N ILE A 100 -9.94 1.35 -0.57
CA ILE A 100 -10.41 2.48 0.21
C ILE A 100 -11.91 2.72 -0.02
N LYS A 101 -12.32 2.75 -1.28
CA LYS A 101 -13.72 3.04 -1.65
C LYS A 101 -14.71 1.91 -1.32
N SER A 102 -14.25 0.69 -1.06
CA SER A 102 -15.11 -0.44 -0.72
C SER A 102 -15.71 -0.36 0.68
N VAL A 103 -15.24 0.55 1.53
CA VAL A 103 -15.74 0.70 2.90
C VAL A 103 -17.24 0.93 2.94
N ASN A 104 -17.93 0.33 3.92
CA ASN A 104 -19.35 0.56 4.17
C ASN A 104 -19.60 1.97 4.73
N SER A 105 -20.83 2.45 4.61
CA SER A 105 -21.24 3.70 5.26
C SER A 105 -21.05 3.60 6.76
N GLY A 106 -20.34 4.56 7.36
CA GLY A 106 -19.96 4.55 8.78
C GLY A 106 -18.86 3.56 9.14
N GLY A 107 -18.33 2.82 8.18
CA GLY A 107 -17.28 1.82 8.39
C GLY A 107 -15.88 2.41 8.54
N MET A 108 -14.87 1.53 8.50
CA MET A 108 -13.47 1.94 8.72
C MET A 108 -12.53 1.38 7.66
N VAL A 109 -11.67 2.26 7.13
CA VAL A 109 -10.50 1.88 6.33
C VAL A 109 -9.25 2.02 7.19
N ARG A 110 -8.39 1.01 7.13
CA ARG A 110 -7.09 0.98 7.78
C ARG A 110 -6.00 0.90 6.72
N ILE A 111 -5.01 1.78 6.77
CA ILE A 111 -3.90 1.84 5.81
C ILE A 111 -2.60 1.86 6.59
N SER A 112 -1.73 0.89 6.34
CA SER A 112 -0.36 0.88 6.85
C SER A 112 0.61 1.02 5.68
N THR A 113 1.57 1.94 5.80
CA THR A 113 2.56 2.17 4.76
C THR A 113 3.90 2.62 5.34
N MET A 114 4.97 2.30 4.63
CA MET A 114 6.28 2.85 4.96
C MET A 114 6.36 4.34 4.60
N ASP A 115 5.98 4.71 3.38
CA ASP A 115 6.04 6.09 2.90
C ASP A 115 4.69 6.54 2.35
N TRP A 116 4.43 7.85 2.46
CA TRP A 116 3.24 8.50 1.94
C TRP A 116 3.59 9.85 1.33
N LEU A 117 3.34 10.01 0.03
CA LEU A 117 3.46 11.30 -0.65
C LEU A 117 2.35 11.47 -1.69
N GLY A 118 1.75 12.65 -1.74
CA GLY A 118 0.82 13.03 -2.81
C GLY A 118 1.53 13.51 -4.09
N GLN A 119 2.74 13.08 -4.33
CA GLN A 119 3.55 13.44 -5.50
C GLN A 119 4.64 12.41 -5.79
N SER A 120 5.34 12.58 -6.92
CA SER A 120 6.59 11.88 -7.21
C SER A 120 7.73 12.34 -6.29
N GLN A 121 8.68 11.44 -6.06
CA GLN A 121 9.91 11.72 -5.30
C GLN A 121 11.16 11.61 -6.16
N TYR A 122 11.19 10.67 -7.11
CA TYR A 122 12.38 10.32 -7.89
C TYR A 122 12.28 10.74 -9.35
N ALA A 123 11.13 11.24 -9.80
CA ALA A 123 10.96 11.76 -11.15
C ALA A 123 11.74 13.06 -11.31
N SER A 124 12.19 13.35 -12.55
CA SER A 124 12.89 14.60 -12.90
C SER A 124 12.04 15.85 -12.66
N GLU A 125 10.73 15.71 -12.77
CA GLU A 125 9.76 16.77 -12.50
C GLU A 125 8.77 16.31 -11.43
N THR A 126 8.26 17.25 -10.64
CA THR A 126 7.24 16.94 -9.65
C THR A 126 5.92 16.59 -10.33
N VAL A 127 5.48 15.36 -10.19
CA VAL A 127 4.16 14.89 -10.61
C VAL A 127 3.24 14.90 -9.40
N PHE A 128 2.21 15.73 -9.42
CA PHE A 128 1.18 15.73 -8.38
C PHE A 128 0.29 14.49 -8.52
N TRP A 129 0.09 13.77 -7.41
CA TRP A 129 -0.63 12.49 -7.39
C TRP A 129 -1.66 12.43 -6.26
N PRO A 130 -2.88 12.86 -6.52
CA PRO A 130 -3.93 12.93 -5.51
C PRO A 130 -4.76 11.65 -5.35
N SER A 131 -4.55 10.60 -6.13
CA SER A 131 -5.46 9.47 -6.24
C SER A 131 -5.91 8.89 -4.90
N LEU A 132 -4.97 8.53 -4.02
CA LEU A 132 -5.31 7.96 -2.71
C LEU A 132 -5.91 9.01 -1.77
N SER A 133 -5.39 10.23 -1.78
CA SER A 133 -5.92 11.34 -0.96
C SER A 133 -7.35 11.67 -1.36
N SER A 134 -7.65 11.64 -2.67
CA SER A 134 -9.00 11.85 -3.19
C SER A 134 -9.94 10.72 -2.78
N ALA A 135 -9.50 9.47 -2.86
CA ALA A 135 -10.30 8.32 -2.42
C ALA A 135 -10.61 8.39 -0.92
N ILE A 136 -9.64 8.78 -0.09
CA ILE A 136 -9.85 9.00 1.35
C ILE A 136 -10.88 10.12 1.57
N SER A 137 -10.70 11.27 0.91
CA SER A 137 -11.65 12.37 1.02
C SER A 137 -13.05 11.96 0.59
N GLU A 138 -13.19 11.26 -0.52
CA GLU A 138 -14.48 10.77 -1.01
C GLU A 138 -15.22 9.95 0.04
N VAL A 139 -14.56 8.97 0.69
CA VAL A 139 -15.26 8.08 1.63
C VAL A 139 -15.61 8.77 2.95
N ILE A 140 -14.80 9.71 3.44
CA ILE A 140 -15.17 10.45 4.65
C ILE A 140 -16.35 11.38 4.42
N PHE A 141 -16.45 12.01 3.25
CA PHE A 141 -17.56 12.91 2.92
C PHE A 141 -18.83 12.16 2.48
N SER A 142 -18.70 11.12 1.63
CA SER A 142 -19.86 10.46 1.03
C SER A 142 -20.38 9.27 1.83
N LYS A 143 -19.52 8.63 2.64
CA LYS A 143 -19.86 7.42 3.40
C LYS A 143 -19.78 7.59 4.90
N ASN A 144 -19.41 8.77 5.39
CA ASN A 144 -19.15 9.01 6.81
C ASN A 144 -18.13 8.02 7.41
N ALA A 145 -17.21 7.53 6.59
CA ALA A 145 -16.24 6.51 7.00
C ALA A 145 -15.13 7.11 7.87
N THR A 146 -14.56 6.28 8.73
CA THR A 146 -13.30 6.60 9.42
C THR A 146 -12.15 6.02 8.62
N VAL A 147 -11.12 6.83 8.35
CA VAL A 147 -9.87 6.34 7.74
C VAL A 147 -8.74 6.50 8.74
N ARG A 148 -8.08 5.39 9.07
CA ARG A 148 -6.87 5.36 9.90
C ARG A 148 -5.66 5.10 9.01
N LEU A 149 -4.68 6.00 9.07
CA LEU A 149 -3.43 5.91 8.32
C LEU A 149 -2.25 5.81 9.28
N LEU A 150 -1.50 4.71 9.17
CA LEU A 150 -0.30 4.44 9.95
C LEU A 150 0.90 4.53 9.02
N VAL A 151 1.79 5.50 9.25
CA VAL A 151 2.96 5.77 8.41
C VAL A 151 4.23 5.55 9.22
N ALA A 152 5.20 4.85 8.68
CA ALA A 152 6.46 4.67 9.36
C ALA A 152 7.18 6.00 9.57
N TYR A 153 7.73 6.18 10.78
CA TYR A 153 8.66 7.25 11.08
C TYR A 153 10.01 6.64 11.46
N TRP A 154 11.04 6.95 10.68
CA TRP A 154 12.33 6.29 10.77
C TRP A 154 13.46 7.20 10.27
N THR A 155 14.71 6.71 10.25
CA THR A 155 15.91 7.50 9.92
C THR A 155 15.82 8.18 8.55
N HIS A 156 15.19 7.54 7.56
CA HIS A 156 15.06 8.08 6.20
C HIS A 156 13.64 8.62 5.92
N PHE A 157 12.91 9.05 6.96
CA PHE A 157 11.60 9.66 6.79
C PHE A 157 11.66 10.89 5.87
N ILE A 158 10.74 10.94 4.93
CA ILE A 158 10.68 12.03 3.93
C ILE A 158 10.01 13.26 4.57
N PRO A 159 10.69 14.39 4.77
CA PRO A 159 10.13 15.52 5.51
C PRO A 159 8.86 16.12 4.91
N SER A 160 8.69 16.06 3.57
CA SER A 160 7.48 16.55 2.91
C SER A 160 6.24 15.69 3.19
N THR A 161 6.40 14.43 3.61
CA THR A 161 5.31 13.56 4.04
C THR A 161 4.42 14.22 5.08
N GLU A 162 5.00 14.89 6.07
CA GLU A 162 4.23 15.55 7.13
C GLU A 162 3.23 16.56 6.58
N LYS A 163 3.59 17.30 5.54
CA LYS A 163 2.70 18.30 4.91
C LYS A 163 1.48 17.62 4.26
N TYR A 164 1.71 16.49 3.57
CA TYR A 164 0.63 15.72 2.97
C TYR A 164 -0.28 15.06 4.00
N LEU A 165 0.27 14.53 5.09
CA LEU A 165 -0.51 13.98 6.19
C LEU A 165 -1.37 15.06 6.88
N LYS A 166 -0.80 16.25 7.10
CA LYS A 166 -1.55 17.39 7.64
C LYS A 166 -2.66 17.85 6.70
N SER A 167 -2.45 17.80 5.39
CA SER A 167 -3.49 18.14 4.42
C SER A 167 -4.67 17.15 4.46
N LEU A 168 -4.42 15.87 4.69
CA LEU A 168 -5.48 14.88 4.94
C LEU A 168 -6.27 15.23 6.21
N LEU A 169 -5.58 15.54 7.30
CA LEU A 169 -6.21 15.90 8.57
C LEU A 169 -7.05 17.17 8.46
N TYR A 170 -6.72 18.07 7.52
CA TYR A 170 -7.52 19.26 7.26
C TYR A 170 -8.94 18.92 6.77
N SER A 171 -9.12 17.80 6.11
CA SER A 171 -10.44 17.29 5.72
C SER A 171 -11.40 17.14 6.89
N ASN A 172 -10.91 16.86 8.10
CA ASN A 172 -11.72 16.79 9.31
C ASN A 172 -12.38 18.14 9.63
N ILE A 173 -11.66 19.24 9.43
CA ILE A 173 -12.19 20.60 9.67
C ILE A 173 -13.33 20.88 8.67
N LEU A 174 -13.12 20.52 7.41
CA LEU A 174 -14.14 20.68 6.38
C LEU A 174 -15.37 19.80 6.64
N CYS A 175 -15.17 18.59 7.16
CA CYS A 175 -16.21 17.65 7.48
C CYS A 175 -17.06 18.05 8.69
N THR A 176 -16.48 18.78 9.63
CA THR A 176 -17.13 19.21 10.89
C THR A 176 -17.67 20.62 10.86
N SER A 177 -17.39 21.44 9.84
CA SER A 177 -17.84 22.81 9.75
C SER A 177 -19.35 22.92 9.52
N SER A 178 -20.05 23.28 10.53
CA SER A 178 -21.37 22.86 10.99
C SER A 178 -22.60 23.42 10.30
N LYS A 179 -22.54 24.42 9.45
CA LYS A 179 -23.77 25.06 8.97
C LYS A 179 -24.39 24.38 7.74
N TYR A 180 -23.55 23.72 6.96
CA TYR A 180 -23.96 23.09 5.69
C TYR A 180 -23.45 21.67 5.52
N ASN A 181 -22.77 21.11 6.51
CA ASN A 181 -22.04 19.87 6.41
C ASN A 181 -22.59 18.83 7.38
N HIS A 182 -23.14 17.77 6.82
CA HIS A 182 -23.63 16.60 7.58
C HIS A 182 -22.65 15.43 7.51
N CYS A 183 -21.37 15.72 7.25
CA CYS A 183 -20.33 14.72 7.19
C CYS A 183 -19.99 14.21 8.60
N GLY A 184 -20.03 12.91 8.79
CA GLY A 184 -19.65 12.23 10.05
C GLY A 184 -18.34 11.46 9.95
N GLY A 185 -17.69 11.50 8.79
CA GLY A 185 -16.43 10.81 8.57
C GLY A 185 -15.23 11.56 9.12
N LYS A 186 -14.13 10.85 9.29
CA LYS A 186 -12.87 11.44 9.79
C LYS A 186 -11.64 10.71 9.28
N VAL A 187 -10.51 11.41 9.27
CA VAL A 187 -9.17 10.85 9.09
C VAL A 187 -8.41 10.91 10.39
N GLU A 188 -7.79 9.83 10.78
CA GLU A 188 -6.86 9.73 11.91
C GLU A 188 -5.50 9.29 11.37
N VAL A 189 -4.42 9.97 11.73
CA VAL A 189 -3.08 9.65 11.24
C VAL A 189 -2.12 9.50 12.41
N LYS A 190 -1.37 8.42 12.42
CA LYS A 190 -0.28 8.20 13.38
C LYS A 190 1.03 7.85 12.65
N TYR A 191 2.12 8.25 13.25
CA TYR A 191 3.43 7.68 12.95
C TYR A 191 3.62 6.39 13.72
N TYR A 192 4.32 5.43 13.11
CA TYR A 192 4.77 4.20 13.77
C TYR A 192 6.29 4.24 13.90
N LEU A 193 6.77 4.19 15.13
CA LEU A 193 8.17 4.30 15.49
C LEU A 193 8.67 2.93 15.98
N VAL A 194 9.28 2.15 15.11
CA VAL A 194 9.85 0.86 15.53
C VAL A 194 10.96 1.11 16.54
N PRO A 195 10.96 0.42 17.69
CA PRO A 195 11.99 0.59 18.70
C PRO A 195 13.39 0.42 18.13
N GLY A 196 14.27 1.36 18.44
CA GLY A 196 15.66 1.34 18.00
C GLY A 196 15.95 2.06 16.69
N TYR A 197 14.93 2.66 16.01
CA TYR A 197 15.13 3.32 14.71
C TYR A 197 16.19 4.44 14.73
N ASN A 198 16.41 5.09 15.85
CA ASN A 198 17.36 6.18 16.03
C ASN A 198 18.30 5.98 17.25
N GLU A 199 18.42 4.75 17.74
CA GLU A 199 19.25 4.48 18.91
C GLU A 199 20.75 4.55 18.57
N THR A 200 21.48 5.32 19.35
CA THR A 200 22.94 5.42 19.29
C THR A 200 23.60 4.61 20.39
N GLY A 201 24.86 4.20 20.20
CA GLY A 201 25.64 3.45 21.17
C GLY A 201 26.37 2.26 20.59
N PRO A 202 26.85 1.33 21.42
CA PRO A 202 27.50 0.12 20.95
C PRO A 202 26.57 -0.69 20.03
N ALA A 203 27.14 -1.17 18.92
CA ALA A 203 26.38 -1.96 17.94
C ALA A 203 25.75 -3.20 18.59
N LEU A 204 24.45 -3.40 18.38
CA LEU A 204 23.71 -4.58 18.79
C LEU A 204 23.49 -5.57 17.64
N ALA A 205 23.80 -5.16 16.41
CA ALA A 205 23.68 -6.00 15.24
C ALA A 205 24.87 -5.79 14.29
N HIS A 206 25.25 -6.85 13.58
CA HIS A 206 26.30 -6.78 12.57
C HIS A 206 25.91 -5.80 11.46
N GLY A 207 26.86 -4.99 11.00
CA GLY A 207 26.65 -4.00 9.94
C GLY A 207 26.12 -2.64 10.42
N ALA A 208 25.97 -2.43 11.71
CA ALA A 208 25.63 -1.10 12.23
C ALA A 208 26.81 -0.12 12.00
N PRO A 209 26.54 1.10 11.47
CA PRO A 209 27.55 2.14 11.36
C PRO A 209 28.12 2.53 12.73
N THR A 210 29.30 3.11 12.73
CA THR A 210 29.92 3.58 13.97
C THR A 210 29.03 4.57 14.70
N GLY A 211 28.72 4.28 15.95
CA GLY A 211 27.85 5.10 16.79
C GLY A 211 26.36 4.75 16.74
N ASN A 212 25.96 3.86 15.85
CA ASN A 212 24.58 3.37 15.76
C ASN A 212 24.46 1.94 16.31
N ARG A 213 23.33 1.64 16.95
CA ARG A 213 23.06 0.30 17.51
C ARG A 213 22.63 -0.71 16.46
N TYR A 214 21.99 -0.25 15.38
CA TYR A 214 21.44 -1.09 14.32
C TYR A 214 21.89 -0.62 12.94
N PRO A 215 21.92 -1.50 11.94
CA PRO A 215 22.22 -1.15 10.56
C PRO A 215 21.24 -0.13 9.98
N ASP A 216 21.70 0.66 9.01
CA ASP A 216 20.84 1.52 8.21
C ASP A 216 19.74 0.71 7.50
N PHE A 217 18.64 1.36 7.18
CA PHE A 217 17.47 0.75 6.54
C PHE A 217 16.84 -0.42 7.34
N THR A 218 17.06 -0.42 8.65
CA THR A 218 16.38 -1.32 9.59
C THR A 218 15.52 -0.54 10.57
N ARG A 219 14.79 -1.24 11.41
CA ARG A 219 13.90 -0.64 12.43
C ARG A 219 12.87 0.31 11.81
N VAL A 220 12.19 -0.18 10.80
CA VAL A 220 11.12 0.51 10.10
C VAL A 220 9.91 -0.41 9.92
N ASN A 221 8.70 0.13 10.05
CA ASN A 221 7.51 -0.57 9.60
C ASN A 221 7.51 -0.60 8.07
N HIS A 222 7.71 -1.77 7.49
CA HIS A 222 7.78 -1.97 6.06
C HIS A 222 6.49 -2.52 5.45
N GLY A 223 5.42 -2.59 6.24
CA GLY A 223 4.09 -3.00 5.79
C GLY A 223 3.52 -2.03 4.77
N LYS A 224 2.84 -2.57 3.76
CA LYS A 224 2.12 -1.81 2.74
C LYS A 224 0.81 -2.53 2.46
N TYR A 225 -0.24 -2.12 3.16
CA TYR A 225 -1.57 -2.70 2.97
C TYR A 225 -2.67 -1.71 3.31
N ALA A 226 -3.82 -1.94 2.69
CA ALA A 226 -5.08 -1.30 3.06
C ALA A 226 -6.13 -2.37 3.33
N VAL A 227 -6.99 -2.14 4.31
CA VAL A 227 -8.12 -3.01 4.60
C VAL A 227 -9.34 -2.20 5.00
N SER A 228 -10.46 -2.45 4.33
CA SER A 228 -11.78 -1.93 4.67
C SER A 228 -12.57 -2.97 5.48
N ASP A 229 -13.88 -2.76 5.61
CA ASP A 229 -14.78 -3.76 6.20
C ASP A 229 -15.02 -4.95 5.26
N VAL A 230 -14.69 -4.80 3.97
CA VAL A 230 -15.13 -5.71 2.90
C VAL A 230 -13.96 -6.39 2.23
N ARG A 231 -12.81 -5.71 2.17
CA ARG A 231 -11.74 -6.11 1.27
C ARG A 231 -10.37 -5.69 1.81
N ALA A 232 -9.36 -6.47 1.50
CA ALA A 232 -7.95 -6.18 1.77
C ALA A 232 -7.14 -6.06 0.48
N ASN A 233 -6.10 -5.23 0.50
CA ASN A 233 -5.08 -5.13 -0.53
C ASN A 233 -3.71 -5.06 0.14
N ILE A 234 -2.82 -5.99 -0.20
CA ILE A 234 -1.46 -6.10 0.36
C ILE A 234 -0.48 -5.99 -0.80
N GLY A 235 0.43 -5.03 -0.73
CA GLY A 235 1.29 -4.73 -1.86
C GLY A 235 2.76 -4.52 -1.52
N THR A 236 3.54 -4.32 -2.57
CA THR A 236 4.97 -4.00 -2.47
C THR A 236 5.24 -2.51 -2.65
N SER A 237 4.28 -1.75 -3.17
CA SER A 237 4.42 -0.34 -3.51
C SER A 237 4.32 0.55 -2.28
N ASN A 238 5.32 1.37 -2.01
CA ASN A 238 5.16 2.52 -1.12
C ASN A 238 4.12 3.47 -1.73
N LEU A 239 3.38 4.20 -0.89
CA LEU A 239 2.29 5.05 -1.37
C LEU A 239 2.83 6.40 -1.86
N ILE A 240 3.59 6.34 -2.93
CA ILE A 240 4.24 7.43 -3.66
C ILE A 240 4.06 7.15 -5.15
N TRP A 241 3.84 8.18 -5.98
CA TRP A 241 3.63 8.06 -7.42
C TRP A 241 4.62 7.12 -8.13
N ASP A 242 5.91 7.23 -7.81
CA ASP A 242 6.98 6.49 -8.49
C ASP A 242 6.82 4.96 -8.39
N TYR A 243 6.27 4.46 -7.27
CA TYR A 243 6.07 3.03 -7.09
C TYR A 243 4.93 2.47 -7.94
N PHE A 244 4.01 3.30 -8.38
CA PHE A 244 2.90 2.88 -9.24
C PHE A 244 3.20 3.07 -10.73
N TYR A 245 4.10 3.99 -11.08
CA TYR A 245 4.31 4.39 -12.46
C TYR A 245 5.68 4.05 -13.03
N THR A 246 6.69 3.84 -12.20
CA THR A 246 8.07 3.63 -12.64
C THR A 246 8.77 2.44 -11.98
N THR A 247 8.18 1.85 -10.96
CA THR A 247 8.78 0.75 -10.19
C THR A 247 7.95 -0.52 -10.35
N ALA A 248 8.63 -1.65 -10.57
CA ALA A 248 7.93 -2.94 -10.63
C ALA A 248 7.43 -3.35 -9.25
N GLY A 249 6.12 -3.55 -9.13
CA GLY A 249 5.43 -3.92 -7.92
C GLY A 249 4.30 -4.90 -8.19
N VAL A 250 3.82 -5.53 -7.12
CA VAL A 250 2.68 -6.42 -7.15
C VAL A 250 1.85 -6.25 -5.89
N SER A 251 0.53 -6.28 -6.04
CA SER A 251 -0.41 -6.36 -4.93
C SER A 251 -1.31 -7.58 -5.07
N PHE A 252 -1.66 -8.14 -3.92
CA PHE A 252 -2.69 -9.15 -3.76
C PHE A 252 -3.90 -8.52 -3.08
N GLY A 253 -5.05 -8.59 -3.72
CA GLY A 253 -6.32 -8.13 -3.16
C GLY A 253 -7.29 -9.29 -2.95
N THR A 254 -8.09 -9.22 -1.89
CA THR A 254 -9.04 -10.29 -1.55
C THR A 254 -10.28 -9.78 -0.84
N TYR A 255 -11.39 -10.47 -1.06
CA TYR A 255 -12.65 -10.33 -0.33
C TYR A 255 -12.85 -11.44 0.71
N ASP A 256 -11.82 -12.24 0.99
CA ASP A 256 -11.89 -13.27 2.04
C ASP A 256 -12.07 -12.61 3.43
N PRO A 257 -13.23 -12.80 4.08
CA PRO A 257 -13.50 -12.13 5.35
C PRO A 257 -12.55 -12.57 6.47
N SER A 258 -11.97 -13.76 6.37
CA SER A 258 -10.99 -14.25 7.34
C SER A 258 -9.67 -13.48 7.22
N ILE A 259 -9.22 -13.22 5.99
CA ILE A 259 -8.00 -12.43 5.73
C ILE A 259 -8.26 -10.96 6.08
N VAL A 260 -9.42 -10.44 5.69
CA VAL A 260 -9.83 -9.07 6.04
C VAL A 260 -9.80 -8.87 7.55
N SER A 261 -10.42 -9.76 8.32
CA SER A 261 -10.46 -9.68 9.79
C SER A 261 -9.05 -9.77 10.40
N GLN A 262 -8.24 -10.74 9.97
CA GLN A 262 -6.88 -10.88 10.49
C GLN A 262 -6.02 -9.64 10.23
N LEU A 263 -6.16 -9.03 9.04
CA LEU A 263 -5.40 -7.83 8.71
C LEU A 263 -5.88 -6.60 9.49
N GLN A 264 -7.18 -6.52 9.79
CA GLN A 264 -7.73 -5.51 10.70
C GLN A 264 -7.13 -5.66 12.10
N ASP A 265 -7.09 -6.89 12.63
CA ASP A 265 -6.53 -7.17 13.95
C ASP A 265 -5.04 -6.81 14.04
N VAL A 266 -4.25 -7.13 13.00
CA VAL A 266 -2.83 -6.72 12.92
C VAL A 266 -2.70 -5.20 12.93
N PHE A 267 -3.50 -4.51 12.13
CA PHE A 267 -3.47 -3.05 12.11
C PHE A 267 -3.85 -2.43 13.45
N ASP A 268 -4.92 -2.92 14.06
CA ASP A 268 -5.42 -2.36 15.31
C ASP A 268 -4.42 -2.62 16.46
N ALA A 269 -3.74 -3.77 16.48
CA ALA A 269 -2.66 -4.05 17.41
C ALA A 269 -1.48 -3.07 17.24
N ASP A 270 -1.07 -2.79 16.01
CA ASP A 270 -0.04 -1.79 15.72
C ASP A 270 -0.51 -0.39 16.11
N TRP A 271 -1.74 -0.03 15.76
CA TRP A 271 -2.35 1.28 16.01
C TRP A 271 -2.44 1.62 17.49
N ASP A 272 -2.77 0.66 18.32
CA ASP A 272 -2.95 0.82 19.76
C ASP A 272 -1.66 0.55 20.56
N SER A 273 -0.57 0.21 19.86
CA SER A 273 0.72 -0.02 20.49
C SER A 273 1.33 1.27 21.07
N PRO A 274 2.24 1.17 22.06
CA PRO A 274 2.95 2.33 22.60
C PRO A 274 3.96 2.94 21.61
N TYR A 275 4.13 2.33 20.44
CA TYR A 275 5.07 2.77 19.41
C TYR A 275 4.43 3.71 18.39
N THR A 276 3.21 4.14 18.61
CA THR A 276 2.52 5.06 17.71
C THR A 276 2.43 6.47 18.29
N MET A 277 2.53 7.47 17.41
CA MET A 277 2.42 8.89 17.78
C MET A 277 1.45 9.59 16.83
N PRO A 278 0.41 10.28 17.34
CA PRO A 278 -0.51 11.02 16.49
C PRO A 278 0.18 12.13 15.71
N VAL A 279 -0.15 12.26 14.42
CA VAL A 279 0.22 13.44 13.64
C VAL A 279 -0.66 14.61 14.05
N LYS A 280 -0.03 15.72 14.46
CA LYS A 280 -0.76 16.93 14.87
C LYS A 280 -1.33 17.65 13.64
N PRO A 281 -2.60 18.04 13.64
CA PRO A 281 -3.17 18.88 12.58
C PRO A 281 -2.40 20.20 12.41
N LEU A 282 -2.61 20.88 11.29
CA LEU A 282 -2.21 22.28 11.15
C LEU A 282 -2.99 23.10 12.18
N GLU A 283 -2.27 23.91 12.95
CA GLU A 283 -2.94 24.91 13.79
C GLU A 283 -3.62 25.91 12.85
N ALA A 284 -4.92 26.10 13.04
CA ALA A 284 -5.61 27.17 12.34
C ALA A 284 -4.97 28.49 12.77
N SER A 285 -4.29 29.18 11.85
CA SER A 285 -3.88 30.57 12.09
C SER A 285 -5.15 31.37 12.36
N ARG A 286 -5.25 31.92 13.57
CA ARG A 286 -6.33 32.79 13.99
C ARG A 286 -6.30 34.10 13.21
#